data_7ea6698b81918a92260b7c0defade394
#
_entry.id   7ea6698b81918a92260b7c0defade394
#
_cell.length_a   1.000
_cell.length_b   1.000
_cell.length_c   1.000
_cell.angle_alpha   90.00
_cell.angle_beta   90.00
_cell.angle_gamma   90.00
#
_symmetry.space_group_name_H-M   'P 1'
#
loop_
_entity.id
_entity.type
_entity.pdbx_description
1 polymer ?
#
loop_
_entity_poly.entity_id
_entity_poly.type
_entity_poly.pdbx_seq_one_letter_code
_entity_poly.pdbx_strand_id
1 'polypeptide(L)'
;MTKRVPPYSAEVRARAVRMVLDHQGEHASQWAAVHSIAEKIGCSCETLRHWVRQAERDQGFRPGPTTEERERIKALERENRELRRANEILKAASVFFATELDGRPKK
;
A
#
# COMPACT_ATOMS: atom_id res chain seq x y z
N MET A 1 -20.43 -13.36 -1.18
CA MET A 1 -19.95 -11.97 -1.11
C MET A 1 -19.14 -11.64 -2.33
N THR A 2 -19.44 -10.55 -2.95
CA THR A 2 -18.75 -10.16 -4.16
C THR A 2 -17.37 -9.63 -3.87
N LYS A 3 -16.42 -10.11 -4.63
CA LYS A 3 -15.06 -9.58 -4.55
C LYS A 3 -15.07 -8.13 -5.02
N ARG A 4 -14.51 -7.26 -4.22
CA ARG A 4 -14.46 -5.86 -4.61
C ARG A 4 -13.44 -5.66 -5.72
N VAL A 5 -13.90 -5.14 -6.83
CA VAL A 5 -13.07 -4.83 -7.97
C VAL A 5 -12.81 -3.34 -7.97
N PRO A 6 -11.56 -2.89 -8.14
CA PRO A 6 -11.30 -1.46 -8.24
C PRO A 6 -12.13 -0.89 -9.40
N PRO A 7 -12.88 0.20 -9.18
CA PRO A 7 -13.74 0.75 -10.22
C PRO A 7 -12.99 1.37 -11.38
N TYR A 8 -11.68 1.58 -11.23
CA TYR A 8 -10.90 2.26 -12.26
C TYR A 8 -9.64 1.47 -12.57
N SER A 9 -9.37 1.31 -13.87
CA SER A 9 -8.16 0.65 -14.32
C SER A 9 -6.94 1.53 -14.05
N ALA A 10 -5.76 0.93 -14.11
CA ALA A 10 -4.52 1.68 -13.94
C ALA A 10 -4.40 2.77 -15.02
N GLU A 11 -4.88 2.48 -16.24
CA GLU A 11 -4.85 3.43 -17.33
C GLU A 11 -5.73 4.65 -17.03
N VAL A 12 -6.94 4.41 -16.54
CA VAL A 12 -7.86 5.50 -16.20
C VAL A 12 -7.29 6.34 -15.08
N ARG A 13 -6.72 5.71 -14.07
CA ARG A 13 -6.10 6.43 -12.95
C ARG A 13 -4.94 7.30 -13.43
N ALA A 14 -4.08 6.75 -14.27
CA ALA A 14 -2.93 7.49 -14.79
C ALA A 14 -3.39 8.68 -15.63
N ARG A 15 -4.42 8.49 -16.44
CA ARG A 15 -4.97 9.56 -17.25
C ARG A 15 -5.57 10.67 -16.41
N ALA A 16 -6.31 10.30 -15.36
CA ALA A 16 -6.92 11.26 -14.46
C ALA A 16 -5.85 12.10 -13.75
N VAL A 17 -4.80 11.45 -13.27
CA VAL A 17 -3.69 12.13 -12.61
C VAL A 17 -3.02 13.10 -13.58
N ARG A 18 -2.79 12.66 -14.81
CA ARG A 18 -2.15 13.51 -15.83
C ARG A 18 -3.00 14.74 -16.12
N MET A 19 -4.32 14.57 -16.20
CA MET A 19 -5.21 15.70 -16.41
C MET A 19 -5.10 16.73 -15.28
N VAL A 20 -5.03 16.26 -14.03
CA VAL A 20 -4.88 17.17 -12.91
C VAL A 20 -3.55 17.92 -13.00
N LEU A 21 -2.46 17.19 -13.19
CA LEU A 21 -1.13 17.80 -13.22
C LEU A 21 -0.95 18.77 -14.38
N ASP A 22 -1.52 18.43 -15.54
CA ASP A 22 -1.39 19.27 -16.73
C ASP A 22 -2.24 20.54 -16.63
N HIS A 23 -3.37 20.49 -15.94
CA HIS A 23 -4.32 21.59 -15.91
C HIS A 23 -4.43 22.29 -14.55
N GLN A 24 -3.63 21.91 -13.57
CA GLN A 24 -3.73 22.52 -12.24
C GLN A 24 -3.47 24.02 -12.25
N GLY A 25 -2.66 24.49 -13.20
CA GLY A 25 -2.38 25.91 -13.34
C GLY A 25 -3.56 26.74 -13.80
N GLU A 26 -4.59 26.11 -14.37
CA GLU A 26 -5.79 26.77 -14.84
C GLU A 26 -6.86 26.92 -13.74
N HIS A 27 -6.58 26.41 -12.58
CA HIS A 27 -7.49 26.45 -11.44
C HIS A 27 -6.87 27.24 -10.29
N ALA A 28 -7.71 27.65 -9.37
CA ALA A 28 -7.26 28.43 -8.20
C ALA A 28 -6.27 27.67 -7.33
N SER A 29 -6.39 26.33 -7.31
CA SER A 29 -5.50 25.47 -6.51
C SER A 29 -5.52 24.08 -7.10
N GLN A 30 -4.57 23.26 -6.64
CA GLN A 30 -4.57 21.86 -7.04
C GLN A 30 -5.86 21.17 -6.58
N TRP A 31 -6.34 21.50 -5.40
CA TRP A 31 -7.60 20.93 -4.89
C TRP A 31 -8.77 21.25 -5.83
N ALA A 32 -8.82 22.49 -6.33
CA ALA A 32 -9.88 22.88 -7.27
C ALA A 32 -9.79 22.07 -8.55
N ALA A 33 -8.57 21.84 -9.04
CA ALA A 33 -8.35 21.01 -10.23
C ALA A 33 -8.79 19.58 -9.98
N VAL A 34 -8.42 19.02 -8.83
CA VAL A 34 -8.80 17.66 -8.45
C VAL A 34 -10.32 17.54 -8.40
N HIS A 35 -10.97 18.51 -7.76
CA HIS A 35 -12.43 18.51 -7.62
C HIS A 35 -13.12 18.51 -9.00
N SER A 36 -12.66 19.39 -9.87
CA SER A 36 -13.24 19.52 -11.21
C SER A 36 -13.11 18.23 -12.01
N ILE A 37 -11.92 17.63 -11.99
CA ILE A 37 -11.66 16.44 -12.80
C ILE A 37 -12.31 15.20 -12.18
N ALA A 38 -12.33 15.10 -10.86
CA ALA A 38 -13.00 13.99 -10.19
C ALA A 38 -14.48 13.96 -10.54
N GLU A 39 -15.10 15.13 -10.60
CA GLU A 39 -16.50 15.25 -10.97
C GLU A 39 -16.76 14.76 -12.38
N LYS A 40 -15.86 15.08 -13.31
CA LYS A 40 -15.99 14.65 -14.71
C LYS A 40 -15.80 13.15 -14.88
N ILE A 41 -14.92 12.56 -14.09
CA ILE A 41 -14.62 11.13 -14.17
C ILE A 41 -15.64 10.31 -13.39
N GLY A 42 -16.21 10.91 -12.34
CA GLY A 42 -17.17 10.24 -11.48
C GLY A 42 -16.55 9.53 -10.30
N CYS A 43 -15.32 9.91 -9.93
CA CYS A 43 -14.69 9.37 -8.72
C CYS A 43 -14.75 10.40 -7.61
N SER A 44 -14.41 9.98 -6.39
CA SER A 44 -14.37 10.91 -5.27
C SER A 44 -13.13 11.79 -5.36
N CYS A 45 -13.23 13.01 -4.84
CA CYS A 45 -12.11 13.94 -4.80
C CYS A 45 -10.96 13.37 -3.98
N GLU A 46 -11.26 12.71 -2.88
CA GLU A 46 -10.26 12.11 -2.02
C GLU A 46 -9.47 11.01 -2.75
N THR A 47 -10.17 10.19 -3.52
CA THR A 47 -9.54 9.14 -4.30
C THR A 47 -8.57 9.73 -5.31
N LEU A 48 -9.03 10.71 -6.09
CA LEU A 48 -8.19 11.34 -7.11
C LEU A 48 -7.02 12.09 -6.47
N ARG A 49 -7.27 12.79 -5.37
CA ARG A 49 -6.23 13.50 -4.64
C ARG A 49 -5.14 12.52 -4.17
N HIS A 50 -5.57 11.36 -3.68
CA HIS A 50 -4.63 10.33 -3.24
C HIS A 50 -3.74 9.86 -4.40
N TRP A 51 -4.34 9.62 -5.56
CA TRP A 51 -3.59 9.22 -6.74
C TRP A 51 -2.59 10.29 -7.17
N VAL A 52 -3.03 11.55 -7.17
CA VAL A 52 -2.18 12.67 -7.56
C VAL A 52 -0.99 12.81 -6.61
N ARG A 53 -1.24 12.72 -5.30
CA ARG A 53 -0.17 12.82 -4.31
C ARG A 53 0.85 11.71 -4.45
N GLN A 54 0.37 10.50 -4.72
CA GLN A 54 1.27 9.38 -4.92
C GLN A 54 2.11 9.56 -6.18
N ALA A 55 1.51 10.05 -7.27
CA ALA A 55 2.24 10.32 -8.50
C ALA A 55 3.32 11.37 -8.28
N GLU A 56 3.01 12.41 -7.50
CA GLU A 56 3.98 13.45 -7.17
C GLU A 56 5.15 12.88 -6.37
N ARG A 57 4.88 11.95 -5.45
CA ARG A 57 5.95 11.29 -4.69
C ARG A 57 6.81 10.43 -5.61
N ASP A 58 6.17 9.70 -6.53
CA ASP A 58 6.88 8.85 -7.48
C ASP A 58 7.80 9.67 -8.38
N GLN A 59 7.44 10.91 -8.66
CA GLN A 59 8.24 11.81 -9.49
C GLN A 59 9.22 12.67 -8.68
N GLY A 60 9.19 12.53 -7.36
CA GLY A 60 10.08 13.28 -6.49
C GLY A 60 9.65 14.71 -6.18
N PHE A 61 8.44 15.08 -6.57
CA PHE A 61 7.93 16.43 -6.31
C PHE A 61 7.34 16.62 -4.92
N ARG A 62 7.17 15.52 -4.20
CA ARG A 62 6.60 15.55 -2.86
C ARG A 62 7.32 14.52 -1.99
N PRO A 63 7.65 14.85 -0.74
CA PRO A 63 8.31 13.89 0.14
C PRO A 63 7.36 12.75 0.49
N GLY A 64 7.93 11.58 0.68
CA GLY A 64 7.19 10.38 1.05
C GLY A 64 7.63 9.20 0.22
N PRO A 65 7.20 8.00 0.60
CA PRO A 65 7.60 6.80 -0.12
C PRO A 65 6.95 6.71 -1.49
N THR A 66 7.71 6.23 -2.46
CA THR A 66 7.21 5.96 -3.80
C THR A 66 6.33 4.71 -3.77
N THR A 67 5.59 4.48 -4.85
CA THR A 67 4.77 3.28 -4.99
C THR A 67 5.64 2.03 -4.83
N GLU A 68 6.79 2.02 -5.49
CA GLU A 68 7.72 0.89 -5.42
C GLU A 68 8.20 0.66 -3.99
N GLU A 69 8.54 1.74 -3.28
CA GLU A 69 8.98 1.63 -1.90
C GLU A 69 7.86 1.13 -0.99
N ARG A 70 6.64 1.58 -1.21
CA ARG A 70 5.49 1.13 -0.43
C ARG A 70 5.24 -0.35 -0.63
N GLU A 71 5.34 -0.82 -1.87
CA GLU A 71 5.18 -2.24 -2.17
C GLU A 71 6.29 -3.06 -1.53
N ARG A 72 7.52 -2.53 -1.53
CA ARG A 72 8.64 -3.19 -0.88
C ARG A 72 8.42 -3.29 0.63
N ILE A 73 7.92 -2.22 1.24
CA ILE A 73 7.63 -2.23 2.67
C ILE A 73 6.56 -3.28 3.00
N LYS A 74 5.51 -3.36 2.21
CA LYS A 74 4.47 -4.37 2.42
C LYS A 74 5.01 -5.79 2.30
N ALA A 75 5.88 -6.02 1.32
CA ALA A 75 6.49 -7.32 1.13
C ALA A 75 7.38 -7.69 2.33
N LEU A 76 8.16 -6.72 2.81
CA LEU A 76 9.03 -6.94 3.96
C LEU A 76 8.23 -7.17 5.25
N GLU A 77 7.13 -6.46 5.42
CA GLU A 77 6.27 -6.67 6.57
C GLU A 77 5.67 -8.07 6.59
N ARG A 78 5.22 -8.54 5.41
CA ARG A 78 4.68 -9.89 5.29
C ARG A 78 5.75 -10.92 5.61
N GLU A 79 6.93 -10.77 5.01
CA GLU A 79 8.05 -11.66 5.26
C GLU A 79 8.43 -11.67 6.74
N ASN A 80 8.43 -10.51 7.37
CA ASN A 80 8.75 -10.38 8.77
C ASN A 80 7.74 -11.15 9.65
N ARG A 81 6.45 -11.05 9.31
CA ARG A 81 5.42 -11.80 10.06
C ARG A 81 5.62 -13.31 9.90
N GLU A 82 5.94 -13.74 8.68
CA GLU A 82 6.17 -15.16 8.42
C GLU A 82 7.40 -15.69 9.16
N LEU A 83 8.46 -14.90 9.16
CA LEU A 83 9.68 -15.28 9.87
C LEU A 83 9.47 -15.33 11.38
N ARG A 84 8.75 -14.39 11.92
CA ARG A 84 8.43 -14.38 13.35
C ARG A 84 7.61 -15.61 13.73
N ARG A 85 6.64 -15.97 12.89
CA ARG A 85 5.82 -17.14 13.14
C ARG A 85 6.66 -18.42 13.09
N ALA A 86 7.51 -18.53 12.06
CA ALA A 86 8.40 -19.68 11.95
C ALA A 86 9.33 -19.77 13.15
N ASN A 87 9.83 -18.63 13.61
CA ASN A 87 10.72 -18.57 14.76
C ASN A 87 10.03 -19.03 16.04
N GLU A 88 8.78 -18.64 16.23
CA GLU A 88 8.00 -19.07 17.40
C GLU A 88 7.75 -20.56 17.36
N ILE A 89 7.45 -21.11 16.18
CA ILE A 89 7.25 -22.54 16.03
C ILE A 89 8.54 -23.30 16.34
N LEU A 90 9.66 -22.80 15.84
CA LEU A 90 10.95 -23.42 16.09
C LEU A 90 11.34 -23.36 17.58
N LYS A 91 11.03 -22.26 18.23
CA LYS A 91 11.28 -22.14 19.67
C LYS A 91 10.48 -23.17 20.46
N ALA A 92 9.20 -23.31 20.12
CA ALA A 92 8.34 -24.28 20.78
C ALA A 92 8.84 -25.70 20.53
N ALA A 93 9.23 -25.99 19.29
CA ALA A 93 9.76 -27.30 18.94
C ALA A 93 11.07 -27.57 19.69
N SER A 94 11.93 -26.56 19.81
CA SER A 94 13.21 -26.69 20.51
C SER A 94 12.99 -27.04 21.98
N VAL A 95 12.03 -26.38 22.62
CA VAL A 95 11.71 -26.67 24.00
C VAL A 95 11.20 -28.10 24.17
N PHE A 96 10.31 -28.50 23.23
CA PHE A 96 9.76 -29.86 23.26
C PHE A 96 10.87 -30.91 23.09
N PHE A 97 11.73 -30.73 22.11
CA PHE A 97 12.81 -31.68 21.85
C PHE A 97 13.83 -31.69 22.98
N ALA A 98 14.13 -30.55 23.54
CA ALA A 98 15.04 -30.51 24.70
C ALA A 98 14.48 -31.30 25.88
N THR A 99 13.18 -31.21 26.10
CA THR A 99 12.51 -31.97 27.16
C THR A 99 12.57 -33.45 26.88
N GLU A 100 12.32 -33.87 25.65
CA GLU A 100 12.35 -35.26 25.26
C GLU A 100 13.76 -35.86 25.34
N LEU A 101 14.74 -35.09 24.89
CA LEU A 101 16.13 -35.57 24.95
C LEU A 101 16.68 -35.64 26.37
N ASP A 102 16.14 -34.84 27.25
CA ASP A 102 16.54 -34.86 28.65
C ASP A 102 16.09 -36.14 29.35
N GLY A 103 15.08 -36.80 28.77
CA GLY A 103 14.63 -38.09 29.31
C GLY A 103 13.91 -38.02 30.64
N ARG A 104 13.54 -36.84 31.08
CA ARG A 104 12.84 -36.70 32.34
C ARG A 104 11.36 -36.93 32.17
N PRO A 105 10.77 -37.80 33.01
CA PRO A 105 9.33 -37.96 32.93
C PRO A 105 8.63 -36.70 33.39
N LYS A 106 7.58 -36.34 32.65
CA LYS A 106 6.76 -35.20 33.06
C LYS A 106 5.82 -35.63 34.20
N LYS A 107 5.69 -34.73 35.11
CA LYS A 107 4.76 -34.95 36.23
C LYS A 107 3.54 -34.06 36.07
#